data_1915b66ccc99686fc1d946b8b7b01b22
#
_entry.id   1915b66ccc99686fc1d946b8b7b01b22
#
_cell.length_a   1.000
_cell.length_b   1.000
_cell.length_c   1.000
_cell.angle_alpha   90.00
_cell.angle_beta   90.00
_cell.angle_gamma   90.00
#
_symmetry.space_group_name_H-M   'P 1'
#
loop_
_entity.id
_entity.type
_entity.pdbx_description
1 polymer ?
#
loop_
_entity_poly.entity_id
_entity_poly.type
_entity_poly.pdbx_seq_one_letter_code
_entity_poly.pdbx_strand_id
1 'polypeptide(L)'
;MTGVQTCALPIFETPALLLHLDVVERNLAGMAARARQLGVALRPHAKTHKCVELARLQLGRGARGLTVSTLVEAEVFARAGFGDLTWAFPIDPSHVPHACRIAAETGATLRVVVDDQSTARALAESGLHVWLKVDCGYHRAGVDPGSPYALKVAAELGNERGLVFDGLLSHSGHAYRTTSKAEAARVAEQERSIMVGFAGRLREAGVPVREVSVGSTPAMAAAQNLAGVTEARPGNYVFYDRTMVLIGCCEPADVGVTVLATVVSHQPGAAHFIVDAGALELSKDPGPAHVAPEAMGAVRGSPELTVATLSQEHGLIRADSPAALDGRFAVGEQLEIIPNHSCLAVAHFDQYQVVRGTGDAARVVDRWKVERGR
;
A
#
# COMPACT_ATOMS: atom_id res chain seq x y z
N MET A 1 33.97 20.22 3.81
CA MET A 1 32.81 21.00 4.23
C MET A 1 31.66 20.60 3.32
N THR A 2 30.95 19.56 3.67
CA THR A 2 29.69 19.17 2.99
C THR A 2 28.57 19.65 3.91
N GLY A 3 28.02 20.84 3.55
CA GLY A 3 26.91 21.41 4.27
C GLY A 3 25.71 20.45 4.26
N VAL A 4 25.14 20.22 5.44
CA VAL A 4 23.81 19.64 5.55
C VAL A 4 22.90 20.53 4.72
N GLN A 5 22.26 19.95 3.70
CA GLN A 5 21.26 20.64 2.90
C GLN A 5 20.08 20.96 3.83
N THR A 6 20.07 22.17 4.38
CA THR A 6 18.84 22.72 4.97
C THR A 6 17.83 22.79 3.84
N CYS A 7 16.73 22.10 4.00
CA CYS A 7 15.67 22.04 3.00
C CYS A 7 15.16 23.46 2.76
N ALA A 8 15.37 24.03 1.56
CA ALA A 8 14.83 25.35 1.18
C ALA A 8 13.33 25.30 0.86
N LEU A 9 12.59 24.39 1.48
CA LEU A 9 11.14 24.40 1.47
C LEU A 9 10.68 25.65 2.24
N PRO A 10 9.61 26.32 1.82
CA PRO A 10 9.00 27.37 2.62
C PRO A 10 8.76 26.83 4.03
N ILE A 11 8.93 27.66 5.06
CA ILE A 11 8.72 27.28 6.46
C ILE A 11 7.30 26.75 6.59
N PHE A 12 7.18 25.43 6.72
CA PHE A 12 5.92 24.77 6.96
C PHE A 12 5.67 24.67 8.45
N GLU A 13 4.43 24.76 8.81
CA GLU A 13 3.99 24.25 10.09
C GLU A 13 4.18 22.71 10.08
N THR A 14 4.93 22.21 11.04
CA THR A 14 5.21 20.79 11.22
C THR A 14 4.36 20.22 12.35
N PRO A 15 4.09 18.91 12.35
CA PRO A 15 4.47 17.92 11.35
C PRO A 15 3.69 18.05 10.03
N ALA A 16 4.33 17.77 8.90
CA ALA A 16 3.69 17.83 7.59
C ALA A 16 4.02 16.61 6.73
N LEU A 17 3.05 16.12 5.97
CA LEU A 17 3.23 15.00 5.04
C LEU A 17 3.69 15.54 3.67
N LEU A 18 4.93 15.25 3.28
CA LEU A 18 5.48 15.62 1.99
C LEU A 18 5.29 14.52 0.98
N LEU A 19 4.78 14.86 -0.21
CA LEU A 19 4.67 13.98 -1.36
C LEU A 19 5.65 14.43 -2.44
N HIS A 20 6.70 13.66 -2.68
CA HIS A 20 7.72 13.93 -3.68
C HIS A 20 7.22 13.48 -5.06
N LEU A 21 6.53 14.36 -5.78
CA LEU A 21 5.77 14.02 -6.98
C LEU A 21 6.64 13.44 -8.08
N ASP A 22 7.86 13.94 -8.27
CA ASP A 22 8.79 13.40 -9.29
C ASP A 22 9.19 11.95 -9.00
N VAL A 23 9.34 11.60 -7.71
CA VAL A 23 9.61 10.22 -7.27
C VAL A 23 8.38 9.35 -7.49
N VAL A 24 7.22 9.82 -7.07
CA VAL A 24 5.94 9.11 -7.23
C VAL A 24 5.66 8.83 -8.71
N GLU A 25 5.85 9.81 -9.59
CA GLU A 25 5.64 9.63 -11.03
C GLU A 25 6.56 8.56 -11.62
N ARG A 26 7.82 8.46 -11.17
CA ARG A 26 8.75 7.38 -11.57
C ARG A 26 8.27 6.03 -11.06
N ASN A 27 7.84 5.95 -9.80
CA ASN A 27 7.32 4.71 -9.21
C ASN A 27 6.09 4.20 -9.97
N LEU A 28 5.16 5.10 -10.29
CA LEU A 28 3.96 4.78 -11.08
C LEU A 28 4.33 4.25 -12.46
N ALA A 29 5.24 4.92 -13.15
CA ALA A 29 5.70 4.51 -14.49
C ALA A 29 6.43 3.16 -14.45
N GLY A 30 7.30 2.95 -13.44
CA GLY A 30 8.04 1.71 -13.24
C GLY A 30 7.11 0.51 -13.02
N MET A 31 6.12 0.63 -12.13
CA MET A 31 5.18 -0.46 -11.86
C MET A 31 4.25 -0.75 -13.04
N ALA A 32 3.80 0.29 -13.76
CA ALA A 32 3.02 0.11 -14.98
C ALA A 32 3.83 -0.60 -16.08
N ALA A 33 5.10 -0.26 -16.27
CA ALA A 33 6.00 -0.97 -17.17
C ALA A 33 6.21 -2.42 -16.74
N ARG A 34 6.37 -2.66 -15.43
CA ARG A 34 6.53 -4.00 -14.85
C ARG A 34 5.31 -4.89 -15.11
N ALA A 35 4.10 -4.35 -14.92
CA ALA A 35 2.86 -5.07 -15.20
C ALA A 35 2.76 -5.47 -16.68
N ARG A 36 3.06 -4.54 -17.59
CA ARG A 36 3.11 -4.83 -19.05
C ARG A 36 4.14 -5.91 -19.39
N GLN A 37 5.34 -5.84 -18.80
CA GLN A 37 6.39 -6.84 -19.00
C GLN A 37 5.95 -8.25 -18.58
N LEU A 38 5.19 -8.35 -17.50
CA LEU A 38 4.67 -9.61 -16.96
C LEU A 38 3.34 -10.05 -17.62
N GLY A 39 2.78 -9.26 -18.54
CA GLY A 39 1.56 -9.59 -19.27
C GLY A 39 0.29 -9.57 -18.41
N VAL A 40 0.25 -8.76 -17.34
CA VAL A 40 -0.89 -8.66 -16.43
C VAL A 40 -1.46 -7.26 -16.38
N ALA A 41 -2.76 -7.11 -16.14
CA ALA A 41 -3.37 -5.83 -15.84
C ALA A 41 -2.93 -5.34 -14.45
N LEU A 42 -2.81 -4.03 -14.28
CA LEU A 42 -2.52 -3.39 -13.00
C LEU A 42 -3.81 -2.84 -12.39
N ARG A 43 -4.13 -3.25 -11.16
CA ARG A 43 -5.24 -2.72 -10.35
C ARG A 43 -4.69 -2.26 -8.99
N PRO A 44 -4.06 -1.09 -8.92
CA PRO A 44 -3.35 -0.64 -7.72
C PRO A 44 -4.26 -0.54 -6.51
N HIS A 45 -3.69 -0.77 -5.32
CA HIS A 45 -4.42 -0.63 -4.07
C HIS A 45 -4.34 0.80 -3.53
N ALA A 46 -5.44 1.53 -3.60
CA ALA A 46 -5.53 2.95 -3.21
C ALA A 46 -5.41 3.19 -1.70
N LYS A 47 -5.54 2.15 -0.84
CA LYS A 47 -5.39 2.29 0.63
C LYS A 47 -4.08 2.92 1.06
N THR A 48 -3.03 2.81 0.23
CA THR A 48 -1.71 3.38 0.54
C THR A 48 -1.74 4.89 0.49
N HIS A 49 -2.40 5.45 -0.50
CA HIS A 49 -2.39 6.90 -0.73
C HIS A 49 -3.71 7.59 -0.39
N LYS A 50 -4.86 6.90 -0.48
CA LYS A 50 -6.19 7.48 -0.20
C LYS A 50 -6.39 8.86 -0.85
N CYS A 51 -5.99 9.02 -2.12
CA CYS A 51 -5.93 10.31 -2.80
C CYS A 51 -6.45 10.16 -4.24
N VAL A 52 -7.41 11.00 -4.60
CA VAL A 52 -8.10 10.97 -5.90
C VAL A 52 -7.12 11.35 -7.03
N GLU A 53 -6.27 12.33 -6.81
CA GLU A 53 -5.28 12.80 -7.78
C GLU A 53 -4.27 11.69 -8.12
N LEU A 54 -3.75 10.99 -7.10
CA LEU A 54 -2.85 9.85 -7.30
C LEU A 54 -3.53 8.70 -8.05
N ALA A 55 -4.78 8.41 -7.73
CA ALA A 55 -5.56 7.41 -8.43
C ALA A 55 -5.74 7.77 -9.92
N ARG A 56 -6.01 9.04 -10.25
CA ARG A 56 -6.06 9.53 -11.64
C ARG A 56 -4.73 9.35 -12.35
N LEU A 57 -3.60 9.63 -11.67
CA LEU A 57 -2.27 9.39 -12.24
C LEU A 57 -2.01 7.90 -12.50
N GLN A 58 -2.52 6.99 -11.67
CA GLN A 58 -2.42 5.54 -11.88
C GLN A 58 -3.24 5.09 -13.11
N LEU A 59 -4.50 5.53 -13.23
CA LEU A 59 -5.32 5.22 -14.40
C LEU A 59 -4.74 5.81 -15.68
N GLY A 60 -4.22 7.04 -15.64
CA GLY A 60 -3.54 7.67 -16.77
C GLY A 60 -2.29 6.92 -17.26
N ARG A 61 -1.72 6.03 -16.44
CA ARG A 61 -0.61 5.12 -16.80
C ARG A 61 -1.05 3.71 -17.17
N GLY A 62 -2.36 3.50 -17.32
CA GLY A 62 -2.94 2.24 -17.81
C GLY A 62 -3.34 1.26 -16.71
N ALA A 63 -3.54 1.71 -15.48
CA ALA A 63 -4.22 0.88 -14.49
C ALA A 63 -5.66 0.61 -14.95
N ARG A 64 -6.11 -0.64 -14.81
CA ARG A 64 -7.44 -1.10 -15.25
C ARG A 64 -8.57 -0.53 -14.37
N GLY A 65 -8.29 -0.34 -13.10
CA GLY A 65 -9.21 0.11 -12.06
C GLY A 65 -8.47 0.23 -10.74
N LEU A 66 -9.18 0.32 -9.62
CA LEU A 66 -8.59 0.46 -8.30
C LEU A 66 -9.00 -0.67 -7.37
N THR A 67 -8.13 -0.96 -6.40
CA THR A 67 -8.45 -1.76 -5.22
C THR A 67 -8.57 -0.83 -4.02
N VAL A 68 -9.59 -1.03 -3.19
CA VAL A 68 -9.87 -0.25 -1.98
C VAL A 68 -9.97 -1.18 -0.75
N SER A 69 -9.85 -0.64 0.45
CA SER A 69 -9.91 -1.41 1.70
C SER A 69 -11.18 -1.23 2.52
N THR A 70 -11.99 -0.22 2.23
CA THR A 70 -13.27 0.04 2.91
C THR A 70 -14.36 0.40 1.90
N LEU A 71 -15.64 0.24 2.28
CA LEU A 71 -16.75 0.72 1.47
C LEU A 71 -16.78 2.24 1.36
N VAL A 72 -16.31 2.96 2.38
CA VAL A 72 -16.20 4.42 2.32
C VAL A 72 -15.18 4.84 1.27
N GLU A 73 -14.02 4.18 1.20
CA GLU A 73 -13.08 4.38 0.09
C GLU A 73 -13.73 4.07 -1.26
N ALA A 74 -14.47 2.95 -1.36
CA ALA A 74 -15.19 2.60 -2.59
C ALA A 74 -16.16 3.72 -3.01
N GLU A 75 -16.94 4.25 -2.09
CA GLU A 75 -17.89 5.33 -2.35
C GLU A 75 -17.19 6.62 -2.79
N VAL A 76 -16.12 7.03 -2.10
CA VAL A 76 -15.34 8.23 -2.45
C VAL A 76 -14.79 8.12 -3.87
N PHE A 77 -14.12 7.02 -4.20
CA PHE A 77 -13.55 6.83 -5.53
C PHE A 77 -14.62 6.66 -6.61
N ALA A 78 -15.72 5.94 -6.34
CA ALA A 78 -16.84 5.82 -7.27
C ALA A 78 -17.47 7.19 -7.59
N ARG A 79 -17.74 8.02 -6.57
CA ARG A 79 -18.24 9.38 -6.74
C ARG A 79 -17.26 10.32 -7.44
N ALA A 80 -15.95 10.06 -7.34
CA ALA A 80 -14.89 10.76 -8.08
C ALA A 80 -14.75 10.29 -9.54
N GLY A 81 -15.63 9.36 -10.01
CA GLY A 81 -15.70 8.89 -11.39
C GLY A 81 -14.85 7.64 -11.70
N PHE A 82 -14.36 6.92 -10.69
CA PHE A 82 -13.66 5.65 -10.91
C PHE A 82 -14.67 4.51 -11.08
N GLY A 83 -14.87 4.07 -12.31
CA GLY A 83 -15.92 3.13 -12.68
C GLY A 83 -15.60 1.64 -12.45
N ASP A 84 -14.39 1.27 -12.03
CA ASP A 84 -13.97 -0.13 -11.83
C ASP A 84 -13.21 -0.27 -10.51
N LEU A 85 -13.89 -0.79 -9.48
CA LEU A 85 -13.40 -0.87 -8.11
C LEU A 85 -13.47 -2.30 -7.57
N THR A 86 -12.45 -2.71 -6.81
CA THR A 86 -12.43 -3.94 -6.01
C THR A 86 -12.27 -3.59 -4.54
N TRP A 87 -13.27 -3.87 -3.72
CA TRP A 87 -13.13 -3.82 -2.26
C TRP A 87 -12.51 -5.14 -1.78
N ALA A 88 -11.19 -5.12 -1.50
CA ALA A 88 -10.41 -6.32 -1.21
C ALA A 88 -10.42 -6.72 0.28
N PHE A 89 -11.56 -6.58 0.92
CA PHE A 89 -11.84 -7.06 2.28
C PHE A 89 -13.04 -8.03 2.19
N PRO A 90 -13.04 -9.18 2.91
CA PRO A 90 -14.19 -10.07 2.91
C PRO A 90 -15.45 -9.32 3.35
N ILE A 91 -16.46 -9.32 2.48
CA ILE A 91 -17.74 -8.69 2.78
C ILE A 91 -18.53 -9.59 3.75
N ASP A 92 -19.22 -8.99 4.71
CA ASP A 92 -20.25 -9.66 5.48
C ASP A 92 -21.66 -9.28 4.97
N PRO A 93 -22.68 -10.09 5.25
CA PRO A 93 -24.04 -9.86 4.73
C PRO A 93 -24.63 -8.49 5.07
N SER A 94 -24.25 -7.87 6.19
CA SER A 94 -24.78 -6.58 6.62
C SER A 94 -24.36 -5.42 5.71
N HIS A 95 -23.22 -5.57 5.02
CA HIS A 95 -22.66 -4.57 4.10
C HIS A 95 -23.17 -4.71 2.65
N VAL A 96 -23.85 -5.80 2.29
CA VAL A 96 -24.38 -6.01 0.92
C VAL A 96 -25.28 -4.88 0.47
N PRO A 97 -26.26 -4.40 1.27
CA PRO A 97 -27.11 -3.28 0.85
C PRO A 97 -26.33 -1.99 0.57
N HIS A 98 -25.27 -1.73 1.35
CA HIS A 98 -24.41 -0.56 1.13
C HIS A 98 -23.61 -0.69 -0.16
N ALA A 99 -23.02 -1.86 -0.43
CA ALA A 99 -22.28 -2.12 -1.66
C ALA A 99 -23.20 -1.97 -2.91
N CYS A 100 -24.39 -2.54 -2.86
CA CYS A 100 -25.40 -2.39 -3.93
C CYS A 100 -25.79 -0.92 -4.16
N ARG A 101 -25.97 -0.14 -3.10
CA ARG A 101 -26.28 1.28 -3.21
C ARG A 101 -25.17 2.06 -3.90
N ILE A 102 -23.90 1.84 -3.52
CA ILE A 102 -22.75 2.49 -4.18
C ILE A 102 -22.77 2.17 -5.69
N ALA A 103 -22.90 0.91 -6.07
CA ALA A 103 -22.92 0.50 -7.47
C ALA A 103 -24.09 1.14 -8.23
N ALA A 104 -25.30 1.15 -7.66
CA ALA A 104 -26.48 1.71 -8.28
C ALA A 104 -26.42 3.24 -8.44
N GLU A 105 -25.97 3.97 -7.41
CA GLU A 105 -25.91 5.43 -7.43
C GLU A 105 -24.79 5.99 -8.33
N THR A 106 -23.70 5.25 -8.50
CA THR A 106 -22.52 5.74 -9.23
C THR A 106 -22.34 5.11 -10.61
N GLY A 107 -23.02 4.00 -10.87
CA GLY A 107 -22.82 3.19 -12.09
C GLY A 107 -21.47 2.46 -12.10
N ALA A 108 -20.71 2.46 -11.00
CA ALA A 108 -19.41 1.78 -10.92
C ALA A 108 -19.59 0.26 -10.83
N THR A 109 -18.74 -0.48 -11.53
CA THR A 109 -18.56 -1.92 -11.32
C THR A 109 -17.85 -2.11 -9.98
N LEU A 110 -18.60 -2.45 -8.94
CA LEU A 110 -18.05 -2.75 -7.63
C LEU A 110 -17.88 -4.26 -7.47
N ARG A 111 -16.64 -4.67 -7.21
CA ARG A 111 -16.27 -6.05 -6.91
C ARG A 111 -16.10 -6.22 -5.42
N VAL A 112 -16.74 -7.22 -4.86
CA VAL A 112 -16.61 -7.63 -3.45
C VAL A 112 -15.90 -8.98 -3.34
N VAL A 113 -15.46 -9.30 -2.13
CA VAL A 113 -14.65 -10.51 -1.88
C VAL A 113 -15.35 -11.36 -0.84
N VAL A 114 -15.44 -12.68 -1.07
CA VAL A 114 -16.01 -13.66 -0.13
C VAL A 114 -15.10 -14.87 0.05
N ASP A 115 -15.24 -15.58 1.18
CA ASP A 115 -14.56 -16.82 1.48
C ASP A 115 -15.44 -17.84 2.24
N ASP A 116 -16.76 -17.60 2.29
CA ASP A 116 -17.72 -18.51 2.91
C ASP A 116 -19.02 -18.64 2.10
N GLN A 117 -19.73 -19.77 2.28
CA GLN A 117 -20.97 -20.07 1.55
C GLN A 117 -22.14 -19.21 1.99
N SER A 118 -22.24 -18.82 3.26
CA SER A 118 -23.37 -18.04 3.77
C SER A 118 -23.39 -16.65 3.17
N THR A 119 -22.22 -16.02 3.08
CA THR A 119 -22.04 -14.71 2.44
C THR A 119 -22.23 -14.82 0.92
N ALA A 120 -21.76 -15.91 0.28
CA ALA A 120 -22.00 -16.14 -1.14
C ALA A 120 -23.50 -16.14 -1.46
N ARG A 121 -24.32 -16.82 -0.65
CA ARG A 121 -25.79 -16.82 -0.80
C ARG A 121 -26.43 -15.45 -0.52
N ALA A 122 -25.92 -14.72 0.45
CA ALA A 122 -26.42 -13.37 0.76
C ALA A 122 -26.17 -12.36 -0.38
N LEU A 123 -25.29 -12.68 -1.32
CA LEU A 123 -25.02 -11.90 -2.53
C LEU A 123 -25.95 -12.25 -3.71
N ALA A 124 -26.82 -13.27 -3.59
CA ALA A 124 -27.79 -13.61 -4.61
C ALA A 124 -28.63 -12.37 -4.97
N GLU A 125 -28.91 -12.17 -6.26
CA GLU A 125 -29.70 -11.06 -6.80
C GLU A 125 -29.11 -9.64 -6.52
N SER A 126 -27.86 -9.55 -6.01
CA SER A 126 -27.22 -8.26 -5.69
C SER A 126 -26.75 -7.47 -6.92
N GLY A 127 -26.55 -8.11 -8.06
CA GLY A 127 -25.92 -7.53 -9.24
C GLY A 127 -24.42 -7.26 -9.09
N LEU A 128 -23.83 -7.55 -7.92
CA LEU A 128 -22.43 -7.27 -7.64
C LEU A 128 -21.50 -8.26 -8.34
N HIS A 129 -20.30 -7.81 -8.63
CA HIS A 129 -19.19 -8.64 -9.04
C HIS A 129 -18.50 -9.25 -7.81
N VAL A 130 -18.11 -10.53 -7.89
CA VAL A 130 -17.61 -11.26 -6.71
C VAL A 130 -16.31 -12.00 -7.03
N TRP A 131 -15.34 -11.85 -6.13
CA TRP A 131 -14.12 -12.63 -6.07
C TRP A 131 -14.20 -13.67 -4.96
N LEU A 132 -13.78 -14.90 -5.25
CA LEU A 132 -13.46 -15.87 -4.20
C LEU A 132 -12.08 -15.57 -3.62
N LYS A 133 -12.02 -15.28 -2.33
CA LYS A 133 -10.76 -15.10 -1.62
C LYS A 133 -10.08 -16.44 -1.37
N VAL A 134 -8.81 -16.54 -1.77
CA VAL A 134 -7.98 -17.74 -1.61
C VAL A 134 -6.82 -17.43 -0.67
N ASP A 135 -6.56 -18.32 0.27
CA ASP A 135 -5.36 -18.29 1.08
C ASP A 135 -4.21 -18.95 0.29
N CYS A 136 -3.18 -18.15 0.00
CA CYS A 136 -1.99 -18.59 -0.72
C CYS A 136 -0.76 -18.80 0.21
N GLY A 137 -0.99 -18.98 1.52
CA GLY A 137 0.06 -19.20 2.52
C GLY A 137 0.30 -18.02 3.47
N TYR A 138 -0.53 -16.96 3.41
CA TYR A 138 -0.46 -15.84 4.36
C TYR A 138 -1.29 -16.12 5.62
N HIS A 139 -2.28 -17.00 5.55
CA HIS A 139 -3.13 -17.46 6.67
C HIS A 139 -3.86 -16.33 7.41
N ARG A 140 -4.37 -15.34 6.66
CA ARG A 140 -5.16 -14.22 7.23
C ARG A 140 -6.65 -14.35 6.96
N ALA A 141 -7.04 -14.66 5.74
CA ALA A 141 -8.40 -14.87 5.26
C ALA A 141 -8.37 -15.55 3.90
N GLY A 142 -9.44 -16.23 3.54
CA GLY A 142 -9.59 -16.95 2.29
C GLY A 142 -9.75 -18.46 2.49
N VAL A 143 -10.35 -19.10 1.52
CA VAL A 143 -10.48 -20.56 1.51
C VAL A 143 -9.12 -21.21 1.28
N ASP A 144 -8.89 -22.35 1.92
CA ASP A 144 -7.78 -23.24 1.58
C ASP A 144 -8.06 -23.91 0.21
N PRO A 145 -7.27 -23.61 -0.83
CA PRO A 145 -7.50 -24.15 -2.17
C PRO A 145 -7.40 -25.67 -2.24
N GLY A 146 -6.77 -26.34 -1.26
CA GLY A 146 -6.71 -27.80 -1.15
C GLY A 146 -7.95 -28.42 -0.54
N SER A 147 -8.81 -27.65 0.09
CA SER A 147 -9.96 -28.18 0.81
C SER A 147 -11.18 -28.44 -0.09
N PRO A 148 -12.00 -29.48 0.22
CA PRO A 148 -13.30 -29.67 -0.44
C PRO A 148 -14.27 -28.48 -0.23
N TYR A 149 -14.09 -27.71 0.85
CA TYR A 149 -14.89 -26.55 1.15
C TYR A 149 -14.68 -25.44 0.11
N ALA A 150 -13.43 -25.21 -0.33
CA ALA A 150 -13.13 -24.24 -1.37
C ALA A 150 -13.88 -24.49 -2.68
N LEU A 151 -13.97 -25.77 -3.08
CA LEU A 151 -14.76 -26.19 -4.25
C LEU A 151 -16.25 -25.89 -4.08
N LYS A 152 -16.80 -26.13 -2.87
CA LYS A 152 -18.21 -25.84 -2.57
C LYS A 152 -18.53 -24.36 -2.66
N VAL A 153 -17.68 -23.50 -2.05
CA VAL A 153 -17.88 -22.03 -2.13
C VAL A 153 -17.77 -21.55 -3.57
N ALA A 154 -16.78 -22.03 -4.33
CA ALA A 154 -16.61 -21.66 -5.72
C ALA A 154 -17.80 -22.10 -6.60
N ALA A 155 -18.31 -23.32 -6.40
CA ALA A 155 -19.48 -23.83 -7.12
C ALA A 155 -20.74 -23.02 -6.77
N GLU A 156 -20.93 -22.64 -5.51
CA GLU A 156 -22.01 -21.75 -5.09
C GLU A 156 -21.97 -20.44 -5.87
N LEU A 157 -20.82 -19.74 -5.85
CA LEU A 157 -20.62 -18.48 -6.57
C LEU A 157 -20.81 -18.63 -8.09
N GLY A 158 -20.38 -19.75 -8.67
CA GLY A 158 -20.52 -20.02 -10.10
C GLY A 158 -21.97 -20.29 -10.54
N ASN A 159 -22.82 -20.74 -9.62
CA ASN A 159 -24.23 -21.11 -9.87
C ASN A 159 -25.23 -20.06 -9.40
N GLU A 160 -24.83 -19.14 -8.52
CA GLU A 160 -25.73 -18.11 -7.97
C GLU A 160 -26.23 -17.16 -9.07
N ARG A 161 -27.55 -16.91 -9.03
CA ARG A 161 -28.19 -15.96 -9.95
C ARG A 161 -28.05 -14.53 -9.42
N GLY A 162 -27.99 -13.59 -10.34
CA GLY A 162 -28.02 -12.17 -9.99
C GLY A 162 -26.74 -11.64 -9.35
N LEU A 163 -25.62 -12.39 -9.41
CA LEU A 163 -24.26 -11.90 -9.16
C LEU A 163 -23.34 -12.26 -10.35
N VAL A 164 -22.18 -11.65 -10.43
CA VAL A 164 -21.16 -11.96 -11.44
C VAL A 164 -19.92 -12.53 -10.76
N PHE A 165 -19.70 -13.85 -10.89
CA PHE A 165 -18.47 -14.46 -10.39
C PHE A 165 -17.31 -14.16 -11.34
N ASP A 166 -16.38 -13.29 -10.92
CA ASP A 166 -15.22 -12.90 -11.72
C ASP A 166 -14.10 -13.94 -11.66
N GLY A 167 -13.84 -14.51 -10.48
CA GLY A 167 -12.80 -15.50 -10.32
C GLY A 167 -12.12 -15.47 -8.94
N LEU A 168 -10.80 -15.65 -8.93
CA LEU A 168 -10.01 -15.86 -7.72
C LEU A 168 -9.18 -14.64 -7.35
N LEU A 169 -9.11 -14.32 -6.05
CA LEU A 169 -8.32 -13.23 -5.51
C LEU A 169 -7.50 -13.70 -4.31
N SER A 170 -6.18 -13.46 -4.34
CA SER A 170 -5.28 -13.73 -3.21
C SER A 170 -4.55 -12.48 -2.73
N HIS A 171 -3.73 -12.62 -1.69
CA HIS A 171 -2.79 -11.60 -1.24
C HIS A 171 -1.60 -12.25 -0.54
N SER A 172 -0.43 -12.13 -1.13
CA SER A 172 0.83 -12.64 -0.59
C SER A 172 1.44 -11.67 0.45
N GLY A 173 0.74 -11.47 1.57
CA GLY A 173 1.20 -10.58 2.65
C GLY A 173 2.50 -11.05 3.32
N HIS A 174 2.78 -12.35 3.30
CA HIS A 174 4.04 -12.90 3.81
C HIS A 174 5.27 -12.49 3.00
N ALA A 175 5.11 -11.94 1.78
CA ALA A 175 6.21 -11.33 1.03
C ALA A 175 6.84 -10.12 1.73
N TYR A 176 6.11 -9.45 2.63
CA TYR A 176 6.66 -8.37 3.48
C TYR A 176 7.57 -8.87 4.62
N ARG A 177 7.61 -10.20 4.85
CA ARG A 177 8.47 -10.84 5.86
C ARG A 177 9.73 -11.45 5.26
N THR A 178 9.98 -11.24 3.98
CA THR A 178 11.20 -11.73 3.31
C THR A 178 12.40 -10.83 3.65
N THR A 179 13.59 -11.39 3.52
CA THR A 179 14.87 -10.69 3.77
C THR A 179 15.62 -10.37 2.49
N SER A 180 15.09 -10.80 1.34
CA SER A 180 15.72 -10.59 0.04
C SER A 180 14.73 -10.65 -1.11
N LYS A 181 15.10 -10.02 -2.23
CA LYS A 181 14.36 -10.09 -3.48
C LYS A 181 14.16 -11.53 -4.00
N ALA A 182 15.13 -12.40 -3.75
CA ALA A 182 15.03 -13.82 -4.13
C ALA A 182 13.95 -14.56 -3.34
N GLU A 183 13.81 -14.27 -2.04
CA GLU A 183 12.73 -14.80 -1.22
C GLU A 183 11.37 -14.26 -1.67
N ALA A 184 11.26 -12.96 -1.92
CA ALA A 184 10.05 -12.36 -2.44
C ALA A 184 9.64 -12.97 -3.80
N ALA A 185 10.60 -13.31 -4.66
CA ALA A 185 10.34 -14.02 -5.92
C ALA A 185 9.79 -15.44 -5.70
N ARG A 186 10.29 -16.18 -4.69
CA ARG A 186 9.73 -17.50 -4.32
C ARG A 186 8.28 -17.38 -3.84
N VAL A 187 7.99 -16.37 -3.02
CA VAL A 187 6.62 -16.10 -2.55
C VAL A 187 5.69 -15.75 -3.73
N ALA A 188 6.15 -14.94 -4.67
CA ALA A 188 5.38 -14.58 -5.86
C ALA A 188 5.06 -15.81 -6.73
N GLU A 189 6.04 -16.70 -6.94
CA GLU A 189 5.84 -17.96 -7.70
C GLU A 189 4.92 -18.94 -6.96
N GLN A 190 5.05 -19.05 -5.63
CA GLN A 190 4.14 -19.84 -4.81
C GLN A 190 2.69 -19.34 -4.95
N GLU A 191 2.46 -18.03 -4.79
CA GLU A 191 1.13 -17.42 -4.98
C GLU A 191 0.59 -17.73 -6.37
N ARG A 192 1.38 -17.47 -7.42
CA ARG A 192 0.98 -17.74 -8.81
C ARG A 192 0.60 -19.21 -9.02
N SER A 193 1.46 -20.14 -8.60
CA SER A 193 1.26 -21.57 -8.80
C SER A 193 0.00 -22.08 -8.11
N ILE A 194 -0.23 -21.67 -6.85
CA ILE A 194 -1.45 -22.02 -6.09
C ILE A 194 -2.69 -21.49 -6.80
N MET A 195 -2.69 -20.21 -7.19
CA MET A 195 -3.85 -19.54 -7.76
C MET A 195 -4.21 -20.08 -9.14
N VAL A 196 -3.21 -20.26 -10.01
CA VAL A 196 -3.42 -20.79 -11.37
C VAL A 196 -3.82 -22.26 -11.31
N GLY A 197 -3.18 -23.07 -10.45
CA GLY A 197 -3.53 -24.46 -10.24
C GLY A 197 -4.96 -24.64 -9.72
N PHE A 198 -5.38 -23.81 -8.76
CA PHE A 198 -6.75 -23.86 -8.26
C PHE A 198 -7.76 -23.40 -9.31
N ALA A 199 -7.47 -22.35 -10.06
CA ALA A 199 -8.31 -21.92 -11.19
C ALA A 199 -8.49 -23.03 -12.24
N GLY A 200 -7.43 -23.80 -12.53
CA GLY A 200 -7.49 -24.96 -13.42
C GLY A 200 -8.48 -26.04 -12.92
N ARG A 201 -8.32 -26.46 -11.66
CA ARG A 201 -9.23 -27.47 -11.06
C ARG A 201 -10.69 -27.00 -11.03
N LEU A 202 -10.94 -25.72 -10.76
CA LEU A 202 -12.30 -25.17 -10.78
C LEU A 202 -12.91 -25.23 -12.19
N ARG A 203 -12.15 -24.86 -13.23
CA ARG A 203 -12.59 -24.93 -14.62
C ARG A 203 -12.88 -26.36 -15.06
N GLU A 204 -12.04 -27.31 -14.67
CA GLU A 204 -12.27 -28.74 -14.89
C GLU A 204 -13.55 -29.26 -14.20
N ALA A 205 -13.88 -28.69 -13.03
CA ALA A 205 -15.13 -28.94 -12.31
C ALA A 205 -16.35 -28.17 -12.86
N GLY A 206 -16.20 -27.42 -13.96
CA GLY A 206 -17.30 -26.66 -14.60
C GLY A 206 -17.56 -25.28 -13.97
N VAL A 207 -16.73 -24.81 -13.03
CA VAL A 207 -16.88 -23.47 -12.43
C VAL A 207 -16.19 -22.44 -13.31
N PRO A 208 -16.88 -21.36 -13.76
CA PRO A 208 -16.34 -20.38 -14.70
C PRO A 208 -15.39 -19.39 -14.00
N VAL A 209 -14.11 -19.70 -13.87
CA VAL A 209 -13.09 -18.76 -13.38
C VAL A 209 -12.57 -17.93 -14.55
N ARG A 210 -12.98 -16.67 -14.64
CA ARG A 210 -12.59 -15.75 -15.73
C ARG A 210 -11.23 -15.11 -15.44
N GLU A 211 -11.00 -14.69 -14.20
CA GLU A 211 -9.85 -13.89 -13.80
C GLU A 211 -9.13 -14.52 -12.59
N VAL A 212 -7.83 -14.27 -12.52
CA VAL A 212 -6.95 -14.64 -11.40
C VAL A 212 -6.18 -13.41 -10.98
N SER A 213 -6.48 -12.92 -9.79
CA SER A 213 -5.98 -11.66 -9.26
C SER A 213 -5.05 -11.90 -8.06
N VAL A 214 -3.81 -11.40 -8.14
CA VAL A 214 -2.75 -11.71 -7.17
C VAL A 214 -2.04 -10.43 -6.68
N GLY A 215 -1.12 -10.59 -5.74
CA GLY A 215 -0.01 -9.67 -5.53
C GLY A 215 -0.05 -8.83 -4.28
N SER A 216 1.17 -8.46 -3.98
CA SER A 216 1.60 -7.43 -3.05
C SER A 216 2.73 -6.65 -3.72
N THR A 217 3.16 -5.52 -3.17
CA THR A 217 4.27 -4.75 -3.76
C THR A 217 5.56 -5.55 -3.86
N PRO A 218 6.07 -6.23 -2.79
CA PRO A 218 7.31 -7.00 -2.91
C PRO A 218 7.18 -8.20 -3.86
N ALA A 219 6.04 -8.91 -3.85
CA ALA A 219 5.82 -10.02 -4.78
C ALA A 219 5.84 -9.53 -6.23
N MET A 220 5.14 -8.43 -6.55
CA MET A 220 5.09 -7.88 -7.91
C MET A 220 6.45 -7.35 -8.38
N ALA A 221 7.22 -6.70 -7.49
CA ALA A 221 8.56 -6.21 -7.79
C ALA A 221 9.56 -7.35 -8.10
N ALA A 222 9.39 -8.50 -7.44
CA ALA A 222 10.30 -9.65 -7.55
C ALA A 222 9.83 -10.74 -8.52
N ALA A 223 8.55 -10.77 -8.93
CA ALA A 223 7.97 -11.82 -9.77
C ALA A 223 8.75 -11.98 -11.09
N GLN A 224 9.06 -13.21 -11.45
CA GLN A 224 9.72 -13.51 -12.73
C GLN A 224 8.73 -13.97 -13.79
N ASN A 225 7.61 -14.56 -13.37
CA ASN A 225 6.58 -15.08 -14.23
C ASN A 225 5.20 -14.87 -13.58
N LEU A 226 4.22 -14.43 -14.37
CA LEU A 226 2.81 -14.36 -13.98
C LEU A 226 1.89 -15.03 -15.02
N ALA A 227 2.38 -16.02 -15.76
CA ALA A 227 1.55 -16.77 -16.71
C ALA A 227 0.34 -17.39 -16.00
N GLY A 228 -0.87 -17.19 -16.57
CA GLY A 228 -2.13 -17.63 -16.01
C GLY A 228 -2.78 -16.66 -14.99
N VAL A 229 -2.06 -15.62 -14.58
CA VAL A 229 -2.60 -14.50 -13.79
C VAL A 229 -3.14 -13.44 -14.75
N THR A 230 -4.26 -12.80 -14.40
CA THR A 230 -4.88 -11.75 -15.23
C THR A 230 -4.60 -10.34 -14.73
N GLU A 231 -4.50 -10.15 -13.41
CA GLU A 231 -4.21 -8.84 -12.83
C GLU A 231 -3.38 -8.93 -11.53
N ALA A 232 -2.68 -7.84 -11.22
CA ALA A 232 -1.93 -7.68 -9.99
C ALA A 232 -2.32 -6.41 -9.23
N ARG A 233 -2.29 -6.48 -7.87
CA ARG A 233 -2.80 -5.42 -6.98
C ARG A 233 -1.77 -4.86 -5.99
N PRO A 234 -0.56 -4.45 -6.43
CA PRO A 234 0.38 -3.77 -5.55
C PRO A 234 -0.19 -2.42 -5.08
N GLY A 235 0.13 -2.00 -3.87
CA GLY A 235 -0.30 -0.70 -3.34
C GLY A 235 0.87 0.17 -2.90
N ASN A 236 1.73 -0.35 -2.03
CA ASN A 236 2.81 0.42 -1.41
C ASN A 236 3.83 1.00 -2.41
N TYR A 237 3.97 0.42 -3.60
CA TYR A 237 4.90 0.87 -4.65
C TYR A 237 4.77 2.36 -5.02
N VAL A 238 3.60 2.96 -4.79
CA VAL A 238 3.39 4.38 -5.10
C VAL A 238 4.33 5.26 -4.30
N PHE A 239 4.57 4.88 -3.05
CA PHE A 239 5.43 5.63 -2.13
C PHE A 239 6.68 4.89 -1.75
N TYR A 240 6.62 3.57 -1.65
CA TYR A 240 7.56 2.77 -0.89
C TYR A 240 7.69 3.29 0.56
N ASP A 241 8.58 2.73 1.34
CA ASP A 241 8.86 3.11 2.71
C ASP A 241 10.14 2.42 3.21
N ARG A 242 10.51 2.66 4.47
CA ARG A 242 11.69 2.03 5.05
C ARG A 242 11.61 0.50 5.02
N THR A 243 10.43 -0.08 5.22
CA THR A 243 10.24 -1.54 5.10
C THR A 243 10.63 -2.05 3.73
N MET A 244 10.18 -1.38 2.66
CA MET A 244 10.49 -1.78 1.28
C MET A 244 11.98 -1.67 0.95
N VAL A 245 12.66 -0.65 1.47
CA VAL A 245 14.11 -0.50 1.34
C VAL A 245 14.84 -1.66 2.03
N LEU A 246 14.50 -1.95 3.27
CA LEU A 246 15.19 -2.97 4.09
C LEU A 246 15.00 -4.39 3.57
N ILE A 247 13.88 -4.72 2.94
CA ILE A 247 13.68 -6.03 2.30
C ILE A 247 14.20 -6.08 0.85
N GLY A 248 14.90 -5.05 0.37
CA GLY A 248 15.49 -4.99 -0.96
C GLY A 248 14.51 -4.85 -2.11
N CYS A 249 13.35 -4.26 -1.86
CA CYS A 249 12.31 -4.04 -2.87
C CYS A 249 12.53 -2.76 -3.69
N CYS A 250 13.18 -1.76 -3.10
CA CYS A 250 13.48 -0.47 -3.71
C CYS A 250 14.71 0.17 -3.03
N GLU A 251 15.22 1.26 -3.61
CA GLU A 251 16.28 2.07 -3.03
C GLU A 251 15.70 3.22 -2.17
N PRO A 252 16.47 3.81 -1.23
CA PRO A 252 16.01 4.96 -0.44
C PRO A 252 15.55 6.16 -1.28
N ALA A 253 16.13 6.35 -2.47
CA ALA A 253 15.77 7.40 -3.42
C ALA A 253 14.38 7.20 -4.07
N ASP A 254 13.80 6.00 -3.96
CA ASP A 254 12.47 5.68 -4.50
C ASP A 254 11.35 5.97 -3.49
N VAL A 255 11.70 6.35 -2.24
CA VAL A 255 10.69 6.69 -1.25
C VAL A 255 10.04 8.04 -1.60
N GLY A 256 8.75 7.98 -1.95
CA GLY A 256 7.98 9.10 -2.49
C GLY A 256 7.18 9.89 -1.45
N VAL A 257 7.17 9.46 -0.19
CA VAL A 257 6.49 10.17 0.90
C VAL A 257 7.37 10.21 2.15
N THR A 258 7.42 11.38 2.81
CA THR A 258 8.14 11.59 4.06
C THR A 258 7.31 12.44 5.01
N VAL A 259 7.62 12.39 6.30
CA VAL A 259 7.09 13.32 7.31
C VAL A 259 8.14 14.37 7.59
N LEU A 260 7.81 15.63 7.33
CA LEU A 260 8.63 16.79 7.73
C LEU A 260 8.39 17.04 9.20
N ALA A 261 9.47 17.14 9.97
CA ALA A 261 9.44 17.37 11.41
C ALA A 261 10.44 18.47 11.80
N THR A 262 10.16 19.16 12.90
CA THR A 262 11.03 20.19 13.46
C THR A 262 11.74 19.69 14.72
N VAL A 263 13.03 19.99 14.86
CA VAL A 263 13.78 19.75 16.10
C VAL A 263 13.24 20.67 17.19
N VAL A 264 12.69 20.09 18.26
CA VAL A 264 12.10 20.84 19.39
C VAL A 264 12.97 20.84 20.64
N SER A 265 13.91 19.89 20.74
CA SER A 265 14.86 19.84 21.85
C SER A 265 16.15 19.13 21.44
N HIS A 266 17.30 19.77 21.69
CA HIS A 266 18.62 19.19 21.51
C HIS A 266 19.56 19.72 22.57
N GLN A 267 20.05 18.85 23.45
CA GLN A 267 20.95 19.21 24.55
C GLN A 267 22.41 19.05 24.12
N PRO A 268 23.28 19.99 24.46
CA PRO A 268 24.73 19.89 24.16
C PRO A 268 25.35 18.59 24.68
N GLY A 269 26.08 17.89 23.83
CA GLY A 269 26.75 16.64 24.17
C GLY A 269 25.84 15.39 24.25
N ALA A 270 24.54 15.52 23.98
CA ALA A 270 23.66 14.38 23.85
C ALA A 270 23.86 13.68 22.49
N ALA A 271 23.73 12.36 22.47
CA ALA A 271 23.72 11.56 21.22
C ALA A 271 22.28 11.45 20.64
N HIS A 272 21.40 12.32 21.01
CA HIS A 272 20.00 12.34 20.54
C HIS A 272 19.39 13.73 20.60
N PHE A 273 18.34 13.91 19.84
CA PHE A 273 17.46 15.08 19.87
C PHE A 273 15.99 14.67 19.70
N ILE A 274 15.08 15.60 19.97
CA ILE A 274 13.64 15.37 19.89
C ILE A 274 13.05 16.20 18.76
N VAL A 275 12.12 15.57 18.03
CA VAL A 275 11.32 16.21 17.00
C VAL A 275 9.84 16.18 17.37
N ASP A 276 9.04 17.05 16.74
CA ASP A 276 7.59 17.18 16.91
C ASP A 276 6.75 16.16 16.14
N ALA A 277 7.37 15.12 15.57
CA ALA A 277 6.67 14.02 14.90
C ALA A 277 6.76 12.74 15.74
N GLY A 278 5.65 12.35 16.31
CA GLY A 278 5.51 11.19 17.19
C GLY A 278 4.75 10.03 16.55
N ALA A 279 4.08 9.26 17.41
CA ALA A 279 3.30 8.09 16.99
C ALA A 279 2.03 8.46 16.20
N LEU A 280 1.50 9.68 16.40
CA LEU A 280 0.32 10.16 15.66
C LEU A 280 0.66 10.52 14.20
N GLU A 281 1.93 10.76 13.87
CA GLU A 281 2.38 11.05 12.51
C GLU A 281 3.04 9.85 11.84
N LEU A 282 3.84 9.07 12.61
CA LEU A 282 4.68 8.00 12.07
C LEU A 282 4.08 6.60 12.28
N SER A 283 3.08 6.46 13.14
CA SER A 283 2.57 5.21 13.71
C SER A 283 3.60 4.47 14.60
N LYS A 284 3.15 3.47 15.35
CA LYS A 284 4.03 2.56 16.11
C LYS A 284 4.25 1.22 15.39
N ASP A 285 4.11 1.19 14.08
CA ASP A 285 4.47 0.01 13.31
C ASP A 285 6.00 -0.19 13.38
N PRO A 286 6.47 -1.31 13.96
CA PRO A 286 7.90 -1.57 14.08
C PRO A 286 8.57 -1.85 12.72
N GLY A 287 7.79 -1.89 11.63
CA GLY A 287 8.29 -2.24 10.31
C GLY A 287 8.79 -3.68 10.25
N PRO A 288 9.88 -3.94 9.50
CA PRO A 288 10.39 -5.27 9.33
C PRO A 288 11.31 -5.65 10.51
N ALA A 289 10.72 -5.87 11.69
CA ALA A 289 11.46 -6.21 12.94
C ALA A 289 12.41 -7.41 12.78
N HIS A 290 12.16 -8.29 11.82
CA HIS A 290 13.03 -9.41 11.47
C HIS A 290 14.32 -9.00 10.74
N VAL A 291 14.40 -7.78 10.19
CA VAL A 291 15.59 -7.23 9.49
C VAL A 291 16.23 -6.11 10.30
N ALA A 292 15.42 -5.23 10.91
CA ALA A 292 15.90 -4.08 11.68
C ALA A 292 14.95 -3.78 12.84
N PRO A 293 15.11 -4.48 13.99
CA PRO A 293 14.09 -4.55 15.04
C PRO A 293 13.88 -3.27 15.86
N GLU A 294 14.79 -2.30 15.86
CA GLU A 294 14.79 -1.24 16.86
C GLU A 294 14.57 0.18 16.32
N ALA A 295 14.07 0.33 15.10
CA ALA A 295 13.87 1.66 14.52
C ALA A 295 12.41 1.92 14.13
N MET A 296 11.88 3.08 14.48
CA MET A 296 10.54 3.54 14.13
C MET A 296 10.48 4.36 12.84
N GLY A 297 11.62 4.53 12.16
CA GLY A 297 11.80 5.28 10.93
C GLY A 297 13.27 5.56 10.66
N ALA A 298 13.55 6.28 9.57
CA ALA A 298 14.90 6.73 9.20
C ALA A 298 14.88 8.21 8.84
N VAL A 299 15.98 8.92 9.11
CA VAL A 299 16.14 10.32 8.68
C VAL A 299 16.65 10.34 7.24
N ARG A 300 15.94 11.02 6.35
CA ARG A 300 16.33 11.13 4.93
C ARG A 300 17.67 11.84 4.78
N GLY A 301 18.59 11.23 4.04
CA GLY A 301 19.92 11.80 3.82
C GLY A 301 20.90 11.68 4.98
N SER A 302 20.50 11.06 6.09
CA SER A 302 21.33 10.87 7.29
C SER A 302 21.25 9.42 7.79
N PRO A 303 21.92 8.47 7.11
CA PRO A 303 21.82 7.04 7.45
C PRO A 303 22.39 6.70 8.84
N GLU A 304 23.19 7.58 9.41
CA GLU A 304 23.73 7.50 10.78
C GLU A 304 22.68 7.84 11.86
N LEU A 305 21.50 8.32 11.45
CA LEU A 305 20.41 8.70 12.36
C LEU A 305 19.25 7.71 12.31
N THR A 306 18.70 7.43 13.46
CA THR A 306 17.58 6.50 13.61
C THR A 306 16.47 7.11 14.44
N VAL A 307 15.21 7.00 14.00
CA VAL A 307 14.06 7.25 14.87
C VAL A 307 13.98 6.10 15.85
N ALA A 308 14.50 6.30 17.07
CA ALA A 308 14.69 5.24 18.04
C ALA A 308 13.40 4.88 18.80
N THR A 309 12.65 5.90 19.22
CA THR A 309 11.39 5.71 19.94
C THR A 309 10.39 6.81 19.61
N LEU A 310 9.09 6.51 19.80
CA LEU A 310 8.00 7.44 19.61
C LEU A 310 7.13 7.50 20.88
N SER A 311 6.94 8.70 21.40
CA SER A 311 5.83 9.04 22.25
C SER A 311 4.64 9.47 21.38
N GLN A 312 3.58 10.03 21.96
CA GLN A 312 2.41 10.44 21.19
C GLN A 312 2.78 11.50 20.14
N GLU A 313 3.39 12.62 20.59
CA GLU A 313 3.74 13.78 19.77
C GLU A 313 5.26 13.95 19.58
N HIS A 314 6.09 13.12 20.20
CA HIS A 314 7.54 13.26 20.20
C HIS A 314 8.22 12.09 19.54
N GLY A 315 9.13 12.37 18.61
CA GLY A 315 10.09 11.39 18.07
C GLY A 315 11.48 11.62 18.64
N LEU A 316 12.08 10.57 19.20
CA LEU A 316 13.49 10.60 19.62
C LEU A 316 14.36 10.12 18.46
N ILE A 317 15.20 11.01 17.95
CA ILE A 317 16.20 10.71 16.93
C ILE A 317 17.54 10.46 17.64
N ARG A 318 18.15 9.30 17.39
CA ARG A 318 19.43 8.90 17.98
C ARG A 318 20.51 8.80 16.91
N ALA A 319 21.69 9.30 17.22
CA ALA A 319 22.91 9.12 16.47
C ALA A 319 23.80 8.03 17.12
N ASP A 320 24.74 7.50 16.37
CA ASP A 320 25.71 6.53 16.86
C ASP A 320 26.67 7.14 17.92
N SER A 321 26.89 8.46 17.86
CA SER A 321 27.70 9.20 18.83
C SER A 321 27.27 10.68 18.91
N PRO A 322 27.54 11.39 20.03
CA PRO A 322 27.32 12.84 20.11
C PRO A 322 28.02 13.61 19.00
N ALA A 323 29.23 13.22 18.65
CA ALA A 323 30.04 13.90 17.60
C ALA A 323 29.34 13.89 16.22
N ALA A 324 28.46 12.95 15.94
CA ALA A 324 27.68 12.91 14.70
C ALA A 324 26.62 14.04 14.63
N LEU A 325 26.33 14.69 15.77
CA LEU A 325 25.35 15.77 15.90
C LEU A 325 26.01 17.16 16.04
N ASP A 326 27.34 17.24 16.15
CA ASP A 326 28.05 18.50 16.37
C ASP A 326 27.77 19.51 15.24
N GLY A 327 27.23 20.68 15.64
CA GLY A 327 26.89 21.76 14.71
C GLY A 327 25.72 21.46 13.75
N ARG A 328 24.93 20.45 14.05
CA ARG A 328 23.76 20.00 13.24
C ARG A 328 22.52 19.90 14.12
N PHE A 329 21.37 20.00 13.50
CA PHE A 329 20.07 19.77 14.14
C PHE A 329 19.79 20.73 15.31
N ALA A 330 20.00 22.03 15.08
CA ALA A 330 19.62 23.05 16.04
C ALA A 330 18.09 23.08 16.25
N VAL A 331 17.66 23.50 17.43
CA VAL A 331 16.22 23.70 17.70
C VAL A 331 15.64 24.67 16.67
N GLY A 332 14.55 24.28 16.02
CA GLY A 332 13.92 24.98 14.91
C GLY A 332 14.33 24.48 13.52
N GLU A 333 15.38 23.67 13.38
CA GLU A 333 15.73 23.04 12.10
C GLU A 333 14.72 21.95 11.74
N GLN A 334 14.44 21.82 10.43
CA GLN A 334 13.53 20.83 9.90
C GLN A 334 14.27 19.68 9.23
N LEU A 335 13.71 18.48 9.34
CA LEU A 335 14.23 17.28 8.71
C LEU A 335 13.09 16.38 8.21
N GLU A 336 13.40 15.55 7.22
CA GLU A 336 12.45 14.61 6.66
C GLU A 336 12.64 13.21 7.26
N ILE A 337 11.55 12.59 7.70
CA ILE A 337 11.52 11.23 8.24
C ILE A 337 10.87 10.30 7.22
N ILE A 338 11.56 9.22 6.87
CA ILE A 338 11.02 8.09 6.12
C ILE A 338 10.32 7.17 7.12
N PRO A 339 8.98 6.98 7.03
CA PRO A 339 8.25 6.12 7.95
C PRO A 339 8.58 4.63 7.68
N ASN A 340 8.42 3.80 8.71
CA ASN A 340 8.52 2.35 8.54
C ASN A 340 7.43 1.82 7.60
N HIS A 341 6.22 2.39 7.68
CA HIS A 341 5.07 1.95 6.89
C HIS A 341 4.28 3.17 6.37
N SER A 342 4.50 3.51 5.12
CA SER A 342 3.87 4.69 4.48
C SER A 342 2.34 4.67 4.55
N CYS A 343 1.70 3.50 4.40
CA CYS A 343 0.24 3.40 4.44
C CYS A 343 -0.35 3.84 5.79
N LEU A 344 0.35 3.56 6.90
CA LEU A 344 -0.12 3.96 8.23
C LEU A 344 0.18 5.43 8.50
N ALA A 345 1.38 5.90 8.20
CA ALA A 345 1.74 7.30 8.36
C ALA A 345 0.78 8.21 7.58
N VAL A 346 0.55 7.93 6.30
CA VAL A 346 -0.39 8.69 5.46
C VAL A 346 -1.80 8.76 6.06
N ALA A 347 -2.28 7.68 6.65
CA ALA A 347 -3.64 7.63 7.21
C ALA A 347 -3.84 8.56 8.42
N HIS A 348 -2.78 9.14 8.98
CA HIS A 348 -2.83 10.07 10.10
C HIS A 348 -2.95 11.54 9.66
N PHE A 349 -2.67 11.85 8.40
CA PHE A 349 -2.74 13.21 7.85
C PHE A 349 -4.02 13.45 7.04
N ASP A 350 -4.43 14.71 6.94
CA ASP A 350 -5.59 15.13 6.13
C ASP A 350 -5.20 15.50 4.69
N GLN A 351 -3.93 15.87 4.47
CA GLN A 351 -3.45 16.34 3.17
C GLN A 351 -1.96 16.09 2.96
N TYR A 352 -1.58 15.99 1.71
CA TYR A 352 -0.20 16.04 1.24
C TYR A 352 0.20 17.47 0.91
N GLN A 353 1.44 17.84 1.27
CA GLN A 353 2.15 18.93 0.63
C GLN A 353 2.88 18.34 -0.59
N VAL A 354 2.43 18.67 -1.78
CA VAL A 354 2.98 18.11 -3.04
C VAL A 354 4.23 18.88 -3.43
N VAL A 355 5.38 18.20 -3.47
CA VAL A 355 6.69 18.82 -3.71
C VAL A 355 7.26 18.34 -5.04
N ARG A 356 7.84 19.25 -5.82
CA ARG A 356 8.69 18.99 -6.97
C ARG A 356 10.09 19.56 -6.77
N GLY A 357 11.07 18.89 -7.39
CA GLY A 357 12.49 19.23 -7.23
C GLY A 357 13.10 18.66 -5.96
N THR A 358 14.37 18.92 -5.75
CA THR A 358 15.17 18.45 -4.60
C THR A 358 16.07 19.58 -4.10
N GLY A 359 16.46 19.53 -2.81
CA GLY A 359 17.33 20.54 -2.18
C GLY A 359 16.75 21.94 -2.36
N ASP A 360 17.59 22.92 -2.70
CA ASP A 360 17.20 24.34 -2.84
C ASP A 360 16.19 24.58 -3.99
N ALA A 361 16.05 23.64 -4.93
CA ALA A 361 15.05 23.72 -5.98
C ALA A 361 13.70 23.10 -5.58
N ALA A 362 13.60 22.52 -4.41
CA ALA A 362 12.36 21.94 -3.93
C ALA A 362 11.32 23.03 -3.67
N ARG A 363 10.10 22.83 -4.17
CA ARG A 363 8.97 23.74 -3.95
C ARG A 363 7.66 22.99 -3.85
N VAL A 364 6.76 23.47 -3.03
CA VAL A 364 5.38 23.00 -3.00
C VAL A 364 4.67 23.53 -4.24
N VAL A 365 4.06 22.61 -4.97
CA VAL A 365 3.34 22.90 -6.20
C VAL A 365 1.83 22.76 -6.04
N ASP A 366 1.39 21.97 -5.04
CA ASP A 366 -0.03 21.70 -4.80
C ASP A 366 -0.26 21.16 -3.37
N ARG A 367 -1.55 21.00 -3.01
CA ARG A 367 -2.00 20.29 -1.81
C ARG A 367 -3.10 19.32 -2.20
N TRP A 368 -2.90 18.04 -1.90
CA TRP A 368 -3.86 17.00 -2.22
C TRP A 368 -4.45 16.39 -0.95
N LYS A 369 -5.74 16.14 -0.99
CA LYS A 369 -6.46 15.58 0.15
C LYS A 369 -6.14 14.10 0.36
N VAL A 370 -6.04 13.69 1.63
CA VAL A 370 -6.09 12.28 2.03
C VAL A 370 -7.53 11.94 2.38
N GLU A 371 -8.16 11.09 1.59
CA GLU A 371 -9.52 10.62 1.81
C GLU A 371 -9.51 9.54 2.89
N ARG A 372 -9.65 9.95 4.15
CA ARG A 372 -9.68 9.03 5.29
C ARG A 372 -10.97 8.22 5.28
N GLY A 373 -10.99 7.11 4.56
CA GLY A 373 -12.15 6.25 4.43
C GLY A 373 -12.43 5.41 5.68
N ARG A 374 -12.92 6.03 6.76
CA ARG A 374 -13.46 5.34 7.94
C ARG A 374 -14.68 6.04 8.50
#